data_a976fa0f3e95d9facc54a86416f2aa69
#
_entry.id   a976fa0f3e95d9facc54a86416f2aa69
#
_cell.length_a   1.000
_cell.length_b   1.000
_cell.length_c   1.000
_cell.angle_alpha   90.00
_cell.angle_beta   90.00
_cell.angle_gamma   90.00
#
_symmetry.space_group_name_H-M   'P 1'
#
loop_
_entity.id
_entity.type
_entity.pdbx_description
1 polymer ?
#
loop_
_entity_poly.entity_id
_entity_poly.type
_entity_poly.pdbx_seq_one_letter_code
_entity_poly.pdbx_strand_id
1 'polypeptide(L)'
;KLALDNDWFTKGATNKGQLLAPTIDMSALLENAEPKWRLLYVMPSKCDAVCENALFSINQVWLALGKESDRAQAVVVTTASSDQTAIAALEDYPFVETLPVTTPTALASSSVYIVDTQNNAMLFYDIKDDRKDAVMESRNMLADMRKLLKLSRIG
;
A
#
# COMPACT_ATOMS: atom_id res chain seq x y z
N LYS A 1 14.97 -9.66 -12.78
CA LYS A 1 13.90 -10.05 -11.87
C LYS A 1 12.70 -9.14 -11.96
N LEU A 2 12.94 -7.85 -11.80
CA LEU A 2 11.85 -6.89 -11.95
C LEU A 2 11.28 -6.91 -13.36
N ALA A 3 12.14 -7.11 -14.35
CA ALA A 3 11.68 -7.23 -15.74
C ALA A 3 10.77 -8.44 -15.92
N LEU A 4 11.07 -9.55 -15.24
CA LEU A 4 10.21 -10.73 -15.30
C LEU A 4 8.87 -10.47 -14.63
N ASP A 5 8.87 -9.79 -13.50
CA ASP A 5 7.64 -9.46 -12.81
C ASP A 5 6.77 -8.53 -13.66
N ASN A 6 7.40 -7.52 -14.28
CA ASN A 6 6.69 -6.63 -15.20
C ASN A 6 6.17 -7.37 -16.42
N ASP A 7 6.96 -8.30 -16.96
CA ASP A 7 6.54 -9.15 -18.06
C ASP A 7 5.32 -9.97 -17.67
N TRP A 8 5.31 -10.49 -16.44
CA TRP A 8 4.19 -11.26 -15.97
C TRP A 8 2.90 -10.43 -16.00
N PHE A 9 2.95 -9.17 -15.55
CA PHE A 9 1.80 -8.28 -15.59
C PHE A 9 1.44 -7.85 -17.00
N THR A 10 2.42 -7.71 -17.91
CA THR A 10 2.16 -7.24 -19.26
C THR A 10 1.73 -8.34 -20.20
N LYS A 11 2.04 -9.60 -19.90
CA LYS A 11 1.71 -10.73 -20.77
C LYS A 11 0.41 -11.43 -20.38
N GLY A 12 -0.58 -10.64 -19.97
CA GLY A 12 -1.91 -11.17 -19.72
C GLY A 12 -2.15 -11.69 -18.33
N ALA A 13 -1.21 -11.51 -17.43
CA ALA A 13 -1.47 -11.79 -16.05
C ALA A 13 -2.50 -10.77 -15.54
N THR A 14 -3.33 -11.22 -14.65
CA THR A 14 -4.49 -10.46 -14.21
C THR A 14 -4.22 -9.66 -12.97
N ASN A 15 -3.33 -8.67 -13.06
CA ASN A 15 -3.24 -7.69 -11.97
C ASN A 15 -4.50 -6.83 -12.00
N LYS A 16 -5.00 -6.50 -10.83
CA LYS A 16 -6.19 -5.68 -10.67
C LYS A 16 -5.83 -4.21 -10.51
N GLY A 17 -4.69 -3.93 -9.87
CA GLY A 17 -4.20 -2.58 -9.71
C GLY A 17 -3.53 -2.06 -10.97
N GLN A 18 -3.25 -0.76 -10.98
CA GLN A 18 -2.58 -0.11 -12.09
C GLN A 18 -1.07 -0.12 -11.86
N LEU A 19 -0.33 -0.41 -12.93
CA LEU A 19 1.13 -0.41 -12.86
C LEU A 19 1.66 1.01 -12.80
N LEU A 20 2.65 1.20 -11.92
CA LEU A 20 3.49 2.40 -11.93
C LEU A 20 4.66 2.12 -12.88
N ALA A 21 4.70 2.83 -14.00
CA ALA A 21 5.74 2.65 -14.99
C ALA A 21 6.33 4.00 -15.37
N PRO A 22 7.54 4.32 -14.91
CA PRO A 22 8.42 3.50 -14.08
C PRO A 22 7.98 3.41 -12.63
N THR A 23 8.51 2.42 -11.91
CA THR A 23 8.27 2.30 -10.47
C THR A 23 8.88 3.49 -9.73
N ILE A 24 8.37 3.76 -8.53
CA ILE A 24 8.89 4.85 -7.70
C ILE A 24 9.75 4.24 -6.61
N ASP A 25 11.01 4.67 -6.54
CA ASP A 25 11.95 4.19 -5.53
C ASP A 25 11.65 4.86 -4.19
N MET A 26 11.24 4.04 -3.21
CA MET A 26 10.90 4.49 -1.86
C MET A 26 12.01 4.17 -0.85
N SER A 27 13.19 3.78 -1.31
CA SER A 27 14.25 3.34 -0.41
C SER A 27 14.71 4.45 0.56
N ALA A 28 14.62 5.71 0.17
CA ALA A 28 14.95 6.82 1.08
C ALA A 28 14.07 6.82 2.34
N LEU A 29 12.83 6.35 2.24
CA LEU A 29 11.91 6.27 3.37
C LEU A 29 12.00 4.93 4.11
N LEU A 30 12.39 3.87 3.42
CA LEU A 30 12.26 2.50 3.89
C LEU A 30 13.60 1.78 4.04
N GLU A 31 14.71 2.47 3.87
CA GLU A 31 16.04 1.82 3.77
C GLU A 31 16.44 1.01 5.01
N ASN A 32 15.97 1.41 6.18
CA ASN A 32 16.31 0.71 7.42
C ASN A 32 15.21 -0.25 7.88
N ALA A 33 14.20 -0.45 7.05
CA ALA A 33 13.09 -1.32 7.40
C ALA A 33 13.37 -2.75 6.94
N GLU A 34 12.73 -3.72 7.59
CA GLU A 34 12.80 -5.10 7.16
C GLU A 34 12.26 -5.23 5.73
N PRO A 35 12.84 -6.12 4.91
CA PRO A 35 12.33 -6.34 3.55
C PRO A 35 10.99 -7.08 3.61
N LYS A 36 9.91 -6.31 3.44
CA LYS A 36 8.54 -6.83 3.41
C LYS A 36 7.78 -6.18 2.27
N TRP A 37 6.73 -6.83 1.83
CA TRP A 37 5.75 -6.21 0.95
C TRP A 37 4.95 -5.21 1.76
N ARG A 38 4.58 -4.07 1.16
CA ARG A 38 3.85 -3.04 1.90
C ARG A 38 2.65 -2.54 1.13
N LEU A 39 1.57 -2.33 1.88
CA LEU A 39 0.42 -1.54 1.47
C LEU A 39 0.64 -0.18 2.09
N LEU A 40 0.90 0.83 1.25
CA LEU A 40 1.35 2.13 1.73
C LEU A 40 0.34 3.20 1.36
N TYR A 41 0.03 4.05 2.32
CA TYR A 41 -0.85 5.19 2.14
C TYR A 41 -0.22 6.44 2.74
N VAL A 42 -0.39 7.58 2.07
CA VAL A 42 0.14 8.86 2.55
C VAL A 42 -0.98 9.65 3.20
N MET A 43 -0.85 9.96 4.48
CA MET A 43 -1.87 10.70 5.24
C MET A 43 -1.94 12.15 4.76
N PRO A 44 -3.14 12.61 4.35
CA PRO A 44 -3.31 14.00 3.92
C PRO A 44 -3.39 14.96 5.12
N SER A 45 -3.44 16.26 4.83
CA SER A 45 -3.60 17.27 5.87
C SER A 45 -5.00 17.24 6.50
N LYS A 46 -5.98 16.73 5.77
CA LYS A 46 -7.34 16.53 6.27
C LYS A 46 -7.84 15.18 5.79
N CYS A 47 -8.13 14.29 6.72
CA CYS A 47 -8.61 12.96 6.38
C CYS A 47 -10.09 13.01 6.03
N ASP A 48 -10.40 12.86 4.77
CA ASP A 48 -11.75 12.84 4.24
C ASP A 48 -12.24 11.38 4.04
N ALA A 49 -13.34 11.19 3.32
CA ALA A 49 -13.89 9.87 3.08
C ALA A 49 -12.92 8.98 2.31
N VAL A 50 -12.17 9.54 1.36
CA VAL A 50 -11.14 8.79 0.62
C VAL A 50 -10.07 8.29 1.57
N CYS A 51 -9.57 9.16 2.44
CA CYS A 51 -8.57 8.80 3.44
C CYS A 51 -9.08 7.70 4.37
N GLU A 52 -10.30 7.86 4.90
CA GLU A 52 -10.88 6.86 5.80
C GLU A 52 -11.02 5.52 5.11
N ASN A 53 -11.42 5.52 3.85
CA ASN A 53 -11.55 4.29 3.07
C ASN A 53 -10.19 3.66 2.77
N ALA A 54 -9.16 4.47 2.56
CA ALA A 54 -7.81 3.96 2.36
C ALA A 54 -7.29 3.25 3.62
N LEU A 55 -7.48 3.87 4.78
CA LEU A 55 -7.07 3.27 6.05
C LEU A 55 -7.81 1.97 6.32
N PHE A 56 -9.11 1.97 6.09
CA PHE A 56 -9.92 0.77 6.18
C PHE A 56 -9.38 -0.32 5.26
N SER A 57 -9.06 0.03 4.03
CA SER A 57 -8.64 -0.94 3.01
C SER A 57 -7.30 -1.59 3.35
N ILE A 58 -6.30 -0.81 3.72
CA ILE A 58 -4.99 -1.39 4.02
C ILE A 58 -5.04 -2.27 5.26
N ASN A 59 -5.86 -1.91 6.23
CA ASN A 59 -6.06 -2.73 7.42
C ASN A 59 -6.76 -4.05 7.07
N GLN A 60 -7.84 -3.97 6.30
CA GLN A 60 -8.59 -5.15 5.89
C GLN A 60 -7.75 -6.13 5.08
N VAL A 61 -6.99 -5.61 4.12
CA VAL A 61 -6.15 -6.47 3.27
C VAL A 61 -5.09 -7.15 4.11
N TRP A 62 -4.43 -6.41 5.01
CA TRP A 62 -3.40 -7.01 5.85
C TRP A 62 -3.97 -8.14 6.71
N LEU A 63 -5.13 -7.91 7.34
CA LEU A 63 -5.78 -8.92 8.15
C LEU A 63 -6.19 -10.14 7.31
N ALA A 64 -6.68 -9.90 6.11
CA ALA A 64 -7.14 -10.98 5.23
C ALA A 64 -6.01 -11.85 4.69
N LEU A 65 -4.76 -11.38 4.75
CA LEU A 65 -3.61 -12.20 4.34
C LEU A 65 -3.39 -13.38 5.29
N GLY A 66 -3.93 -13.30 6.50
CA GLY A 66 -3.85 -14.40 7.45
C GLY A 66 -2.40 -14.76 7.80
N LYS A 67 -2.04 -16.01 7.59
CA LYS A 67 -0.68 -16.47 7.93
C LYS A 67 0.41 -15.83 7.08
N GLU A 68 0.07 -15.21 5.96
CA GLU A 68 1.04 -14.52 5.12
C GLU A 68 1.26 -13.06 5.56
N SER A 69 0.50 -12.61 6.56
CA SER A 69 0.56 -11.21 7.00
C SER A 69 1.93 -10.82 7.59
N ASP A 70 2.70 -11.79 8.10
CA ASP A 70 4.04 -11.50 8.62
C ASP A 70 5.04 -11.12 7.52
N ARG A 71 4.70 -11.36 6.25
CA ARG A 71 5.52 -10.96 5.09
C ARG A 71 5.10 -9.61 4.54
N ALA A 72 4.12 -8.97 5.14
CA ALA A 72 3.55 -7.72 4.64
C ALA A 72 3.34 -6.74 5.78
N GLN A 73 3.29 -5.45 5.43
CA GLN A 73 2.98 -4.38 6.39
C GLN A 73 1.96 -3.45 5.77
N ALA A 74 1.05 -2.94 6.61
CA ALA A 74 0.19 -1.82 6.25
C ALA A 74 0.83 -0.58 6.87
N VAL A 75 1.21 0.39 6.04
CA VAL A 75 2.01 1.54 6.46
C VAL A 75 1.33 2.84 6.05
N VAL A 76 1.24 3.77 7.00
CA VAL A 76 0.77 5.13 6.75
C VAL A 76 1.96 6.08 6.90
N VAL A 77 2.30 6.77 5.81
CA VAL A 77 3.33 7.79 5.84
C VAL A 77 2.74 9.08 6.38
N THR A 78 3.38 9.67 7.35
CA THR A 78 2.91 10.91 7.97
C THR A 78 3.99 11.99 7.89
N THR A 79 3.53 13.26 7.83
CA THR A 79 4.42 14.42 7.89
C THR A 79 3.89 15.38 8.96
N ALA A 80 4.62 16.47 9.21
CA ALA A 80 4.17 17.48 10.16
C ALA A 80 2.83 18.12 9.74
N SER A 81 2.51 18.10 8.44
CA SER A 81 1.28 18.68 7.92
C SER A 81 0.12 17.68 7.84
N SER A 82 0.34 16.42 8.20
CA SER A 82 -0.70 15.40 8.18
C SER A 82 -1.77 15.68 9.24
N ASP A 83 -2.98 15.14 8.99
CA ASP A 83 -4.11 15.28 9.91
C ASP A 83 -3.81 14.60 11.24
N GLN A 84 -3.57 15.37 12.29
CA GLN A 84 -3.19 14.85 13.59
C GLN A 84 -4.33 14.09 14.27
N THR A 85 -5.57 14.51 14.04
CA THR A 85 -6.74 13.81 14.58
C THR A 85 -6.85 12.42 13.96
N ALA A 86 -6.61 12.32 12.64
CA ALA A 86 -6.65 11.04 11.95
C ALA A 86 -5.50 10.14 12.41
N ILE A 87 -4.32 10.69 12.66
CA ILE A 87 -3.20 9.91 13.18
C ILE A 87 -3.55 9.32 14.56
N ALA A 88 -4.17 10.12 15.42
CA ALA A 88 -4.60 9.62 16.72
C ALA A 88 -5.65 8.52 16.59
N ALA A 89 -6.52 8.62 15.59
CA ALA A 89 -7.56 7.62 15.35
C ALA A 89 -7.00 6.29 14.82
N LEU A 90 -5.73 6.24 14.43
CA LEU A 90 -5.11 5.00 13.98
C LEU A 90 -5.00 3.95 15.09
N GLU A 91 -5.22 4.33 16.35
CA GLU A 91 -5.29 3.35 17.41
C GLU A 91 -6.42 2.33 17.20
N ASP A 92 -7.43 2.67 16.39
CA ASP A 92 -8.50 1.74 16.00
C ASP A 92 -8.00 0.68 15.00
N TYR A 93 -6.82 0.88 14.44
CA TYR A 93 -6.19 -0.05 13.51
C TYR A 93 -4.80 -0.44 14.02
N PRO A 94 -4.73 -1.27 15.07
CA PRO A 94 -3.46 -1.53 15.76
C PRO A 94 -2.39 -2.19 14.92
N PHE A 95 -2.76 -2.80 13.78
CA PHE A 95 -1.79 -3.44 12.90
C PHE A 95 -1.30 -2.53 11.77
N VAL A 96 -1.83 -1.31 11.70
CA VAL A 96 -1.35 -0.30 10.75
C VAL A 96 -0.21 0.45 11.41
N GLU A 97 0.93 0.51 10.73
CA GLU A 97 2.11 1.18 11.26
C GLU A 97 2.23 2.57 10.68
N THR A 98 2.74 3.50 11.46
CA THR A 98 3.00 4.86 10.97
C THR A 98 4.48 5.02 10.67
N LEU A 99 4.77 5.78 9.60
CA LEU A 99 6.13 6.10 9.21
C LEU A 99 6.25 7.61 9.08
N PRO A 100 6.71 8.30 10.15
CA PRO A 100 6.91 9.74 10.08
C PRO A 100 8.07 10.08 9.16
N VAL A 101 7.87 11.05 8.29
CA VAL A 101 8.93 11.53 7.39
C VAL A 101 9.00 13.05 7.44
N THR A 102 10.16 13.60 7.08
CA THR A 102 10.38 15.04 7.12
C THR A 102 10.14 15.71 5.77
N THR A 103 10.21 14.95 4.69
CA THR A 103 10.01 15.49 3.34
C THR A 103 8.78 14.86 2.70
N PRO A 104 8.02 15.64 1.90
CA PRO A 104 6.88 15.08 1.18
C PRO A 104 7.32 14.00 0.20
N THR A 105 6.44 13.02 -0.03
CA THR A 105 6.70 11.98 -1.03
C THR A 105 6.07 12.38 -2.36
N ALA A 106 6.47 11.69 -3.43
CA ALA A 106 5.86 11.85 -4.74
C ALA A 106 4.50 11.13 -4.83
N LEU A 107 4.12 10.38 -3.80
CA LEU A 107 2.90 9.58 -3.81
C LEU A 107 1.68 10.42 -3.44
N ALA A 108 0.54 10.10 -4.03
CA ALA A 108 -0.70 10.83 -3.81
C ALA A 108 -1.50 10.25 -2.66
N SER A 109 -2.24 11.11 -1.93
CA SER A 109 -3.14 10.69 -0.85
C SER A 109 -4.48 10.17 -1.37
N SER A 110 -4.67 10.12 -2.68
CA SER A 110 -5.87 9.57 -3.31
C SER A 110 -5.73 8.08 -3.64
N SER A 111 -4.56 7.49 -3.42
CA SER A 111 -4.26 6.13 -3.83
C SER A 111 -3.56 5.34 -2.73
N VAL A 112 -3.75 4.02 -2.77
CA VAL A 112 -2.96 3.07 -1.98
C VAL A 112 -1.94 2.44 -2.92
N TYR A 113 -0.74 2.23 -2.44
CA TYR A 113 0.37 1.71 -3.24
C TYR A 113 0.84 0.37 -2.69
N ILE A 114 1.18 -0.55 -3.60
CA ILE A 114 1.94 -1.74 -3.22
C ILE A 114 3.40 -1.46 -3.47
N VAL A 115 4.21 -1.64 -2.43
CA VAL A 115 5.66 -1.46 -2.46
C VAL A 115 6.29 -2.83 -2.29
N ASP A 116 7.23 -3.18 -3.17
CA ASP A 116 7.86 -4.49 -3.13
C ASP A 116 8.96 -4.56 -2.05
N THR A 117 9.59 -5.72 -1.92
CA THR A 117 10.61 -5.93 -0.89
C THR A 117 11.91 -5.18 -1.17
N GLN A 118 12.06 -4.62 -2.36
CA GLN A 118 13.20 -3.77 -2.73
C GLN A 118 12.85 -2.29 -2.61
N ASN A 119 11.71 -1.98 -2.00
CA ASN A 119 11.25 -0.62 -1.73
C ASN A 119 10.84 0.16 -2.98
N ASN A 120 10.35 -0.54 -3.99
CA ASN A 120 9.81 0.10 -5.20
C ASN A 120 8.29 0.07 -5.16
N ALA A 121 7.66 1.24 -5.25
CA ALA A 121 6.22 1.32 -5.43
C ALA A 121 5.90 0.90 -6.86
N MET A 122 5.13 -0.16 -7.02
CA MET A 122 4.94 -0.80 -8.32
C MET A 122 3.50 -0.85 -8.80
N LEU A 123 2.54 -0.82 -7.88
CA LEU A 123 1.11 -0.84 -8.20
C LEU A 123 0.40 0.23 -7.39
N PHE A 124 -0.68 0.76 -7.94
CA PHE A 124 -1.52 1.68 -7.18
C PHE A 124 -3.01 1.42 -7.44
N TYR A 125 -3.82 1.86 -6.49
CA TYR A 125 -5.26 1.67 -6.49
C TYR A 125 -5.89 2.99 -6.10
N ASP A 126 -6.67 3.58 -7.01
CA ASP A 126 -7.38 4.83 -6.71
C ASP A 126 -8.53 4.52 -5.75
N ILE A 127 -8.57 5.26 -4.66
CA ILE A 127 -9.57 5.05 -3.62
C ILE A 127 -10.74 6.00 -3.84
N LYS A 128 -11.95 5.45 -3.84
CA LYS A 128 -13.16 6.24 -4.01
C LYS A 128 -13.71 6.65 -2.64
N ASP A 129 -14.55 7.66 -2.64
CA ASP A 129 -15.19 8.13 -1.42
C ASP A 129 -16.35 7.21 -0.99
N ASP A 130 -16.93 6.44 -1.90
CA ASP A 130 -17.97 5.47 -1.60
C ASP A 130 -17.35 4.22 -0.99
N ARG A 131 -17.84 3.83 0.19
CA ARG A 131 -17.29 2.66 0.91
C ARG A 131 -17.47 1.36 0.12
N LYS A 132 -18.53 1.20 -0.64
CA LYS A 132 -18.73 -0.01 -1.46
C LYS A 132 -17.63 -0.14 -2.51
N ASP A 133 -17.31 0.96 -3.17
CA ASP A 133 -16.24 0.97 -4.16
C ASP A 133 -14.89 0.69 -3.51
N ALA A 134 -14.67 1.24 -2.32
CA ALA A 134 -13.43 1.00 -1.57
C ALA A 134 -13.32 -0.47 -1.16
N VAL A 135 -14.42 -1.10 -0.76
CA VAL A 135 -14.41 -2.53 -0.42
C VAL A 135 -14.06 -3.38 -1.63
N MET A 136 -14.63 -3.05 -2.79
CA MET A 136 -14.29 -3.77 -4.03
C MET A 136 -12.82 -3.60 -4.37
N GLU A 137 -12.29 -2.38 -4.22
CA GLU A 137 -10.89 -2.12 -4.49
C GLU A 137 -9.98 -2.87 -3.52
N SER A 138 -10.38 -3.00 -2.25
CA SER A 138 -9.59 -3.77 -1.29
C SER A 138 -9.52 -5.25 -1.67
N ARG A 139 -10.55 -5.80 -2.29
CA ARG A 139 -10.51 -7.17 -2.81
C ARG A 139 -9.50 -7.29 -3.94
N ASN A 140 -9.40 -6.28 -4.79
CA ASN A 140 -8.41 -6.23 -5.85
C ASN A 140 -7.00 -6.20 -5.28
N MET A 141 -6.78 -5.37 -4.25
CA MET A 141 -5.49 -5.32 -3.55
C MET A 141 -5.12 -6.68 -2.98
N LEU A 142 -6.07 -7.33 -2.33
CA LEU A 142 -5.83 -8.63 -1.71
C LEU A 142 -5.46 -9.68 -2.76
N ALA A 143 -6.18 -9.71 -3.88
CA ALA A 143 -5.90 -10.65 -4.96
C ALA A 143 -4.48 -10.46 -5.50
N ASP A 144 -4.09 -9.21 -5.73
CA ASP A 144 -2.76 -8.90 -6.24
C ASP A 144 -1.68 -9.24 -5.22
N MET A 145 -1.90 -8.89 -3.94
CA MET A 145 -0.94 -9.21 -2.88
C MET A 145 -0.71 -10.70 -2.76
N ARG A 146 -1.77 -11.49 -2.82
CA ARG A 146 -1.65 -12.95 -2.74
C ARG A 146 -0.82 -13.51 -3.89
N LYS A 147 -1.03 -12.99 -5.09
CA LYS A 147 -0.26 -13.41 -6.27
C LYS A 147 1.21 -13.03 -6.12
N LEU A 148 1.47 -11.80 -5.68
CA LEU A 148 2.85 -11.31 -5.50
C LEU A 148 3.58 -12.10 -4.43
N LEU A 149 2.93 -12.37 -3.30
CA LEU A 149 3.52 -13.15 -2.23
C LEU A 149 3.83 -14.59 -2.69
N LYS A 150 2.94 -15.17 -3.48
CA LYS A 150 3.14 -16.51 -4.03
C LYS A 150 4.34 -16.53 -4.98
N LEU A 151 4.42 -15.54 -5.88
CA LEU A 151 5.51 -15.46 -6.86
C LEU A 151 6.85 -15.22 -6.19
N SER A 152 6.91 -14.34 -5.19
CA SER A 152 8.17 -14.03 -4.51
C SER A 152 8.66 -15.20 -3.65
N ARG A 153 7.77 -16.13 -3.28
CA ARG A 153 8.16 -17.31 -2.54
C ARG A 153 8.94 -18.29 -3.41
N ILE A 154 8.67 -18.29 -4.69
CA ILE A 154 9.30 -19.20 -5.65
C ILE A 154 10.64 -18.65 -6.13
N GLY A 155 10.74 -17.36 -6.25
CA GLY A 155 11.90 -16.70 -6.76
C GLY A 155 12.81 -16.13 -5.74
#